data_8ea846fe50a38ca31d39b59991ec8fa0
#
_entry.id   8ea846fe50a38ca31d39b59991ec8fa0
#
_cell.length_a   1.000
_cell.length_b   1.000
_cell.length_c   1.000
_cell.angle_alpha   90.00
_cell.angle_beta   90.00
_cell.angle_gamma   90.00
#
_symmetry.space_group_name_H-M   'P 1'
#
loop_
_entity.id
_entity.type
_entity.pdbx_description
1 polymer ?
#
loop_
_entity_poly.entity_id
_entity_poly.type
_entity_poly.pdbx_seq_one_letter_code
_entity_poly.pdbx_strand_id
1 'polypeptide(L)'
;MTNNDILFTPWKINNLEIKNRIVLCPMGGTSIFGWMEPNHFDKEASELLLTIAKNNCGLIIPGIAPIRDAVLGKWLYQGKAKFKKLKSFMDEVHKTGAKLFVQMTAGFGRSFAITDQLKVLATNKFIGTLAKPILNMDRIMAAPSDLPNRWSEDVRSRALTKEEIQKFIDAFAKTSKLLKDAGVDGVEVHAVHEGYLLDQFTLPYTNLRTDEYGGSLENRYRFPCEIVKAIKKVCGKDFPVSLRFSVVSKTKDFCVGALPEEKDYKEVGRTFKEATEAVKLLEDAGYDMLNCDNGTYDAWYWAHPPGYMPLNCNLDIVSEFKKYTKLPVVCAGRMEVDAARSAIKEGKIDAMGVARQFLTDPSWVSKLLEGREEEIKPCICCHNACFNFAKYKGSANVQDMDDTFHNARCALNPRTMHGHKYDIKKAKKSKNIAIIGAGIAGLESAIVLTLRGHKVKIYEKDNRIGGVFNEASNFDFKEKDQQLLKWYEVMVKKYNIEIEFNHYVKDLSEIKADEILVCVGSQERTLKVKG
;
A
#
# COMPACT_ATOMS: atom_id res chain seq x y z
N MET A 1 -17.03 25.20 8.72
CA MET A 1 -17.31 23.75 8.57
C MET A 1 -18.43 23.61 7.54
N THR A 2 -18.14 23.19 6.34
CA THR A 2 -19.19 22.84 5.38
C THR A 2 -19.71 21.46 5.74
N ASN A 3 -20.84 21.42 6.44
CA ASN A 3 -21.54 20.23 6.91
C ASN A 3 -22.04 19.31 5.77
N ASN A 4 -21.55 19.49 4.53
CA ASN A 4 -22.04 18.86 3.30
C ASN A 4 -20.93 18.25 2.42
N ASP A 5 -19.73 17.99 2.95
CA ASP A 5 -18.71 17.29 2.15
C ASP A 5 -19.10 15.82 1.99
N ILE A 6 -19.31 15.39 0.76
CA ILE A 6 -19.73 14.03 0.41
C ILE A 6 -18.77 12.97 0.95
N LEU A 7 -17.47 13.26 1.07
CA LEU A 7 -16.47 12.34 1.62
C LEU A 7 -16.76 11.95 3.06
N PHE A 8 -17.43 12.83 3.83
CA PHE A 8 -17.76 12.59 5.24
C PHE A 8 -19.21 12.12 5.46
N THR A 9 -19.92 11.73 4.39
CA THR A 9 -21.23 11.07 4.51
C THR A 9 -21.06 9.57 4.73
N PRO A 10 -21.94 8.95 5.54
CA PRO A 10 -21.90 7.50 5.74
C PRO A 10 -22.30 6.72 4.47
N TRP A 11 -21.87 5.49 4.41
CA TRP A 11 -22.24 4.51 3.37
C TRP A 11 -22.25 3.10 3.95
N LYS A 12 -22.71 2.12 3.18
CA LYS A 12 -22.89 0.75 3.67
C LYS A 12 -22.17 -0.27 2.79
N ILE A 13 -21.65 -1.29 3.46
CA ILE A 13 -21.15 -2.53 2.84
C ILE A 13 -22.00 -3.66 3.46
N ASN A 14 -22.92 -4.24 2.69
CA ASN A 14 -23.97 -5.11 3.23
C ASN A 14 -24.73 -4.35 4.35
N ASN A 15 -24.83 -4.90 5.54
CA ASN A 15 -25.49 -4.26 6.69
C ASN A 15 -24.54 -3.41 7.57
N LEU A 16 -23.25 -3.36 7.24
CA LEU A 16 -22.25 -2.61 7.98
C LEU A 16 -22.20 -1.14 7.51
N GLU A 17 -22.45 -0.22 8.42
CA GLU A 17 -22.31 1.21 8.16
C GLU A 17 -20.86 1.67 8.38
N ILE A 18 -20.35 2.44 7.43
CA ILE A 18 -19.03 3.08 7.45
C ILE A 18 -19.25 4.60 7.56
N LYS A 19 -18.62 5.23 8.56
CA LYS A 19 -18.88 6.64 8.94
C LYS A 19 -18.53 7.69 7.88
N ASN A 20 -17.63 7.38 6.93
CA ASN A 20 -17.27 8.27 5.83
C ASN A 20 -16.70 7.46 4.64
N ARG A 21 -16.47 8.12 3.51
CA ARG A 21 -16.10 7.52 2.23
C ARG A 21 -14.60 7.52 1.96
N ILE A 22 -13.79 7.52 3.01
CA ILE A 22 -12.32 7.45 2.90
C ILE A 22 -11.86 6.10 3.43
N VAL A 23 -11.19 5.34 2.56
CA VAL A 23 -10.73 3.98 2.83
C VAL A 23 -9.20 3.93 2.80
N LEU A 24 -8.59 3.47 3.90
CA LEU A 24 -7.21 3.01 3.83
C LEU A 24 -7.16 1.71 3.02
N CYS A 25 -6.63 1.78 1.81
CA CYS A 25 -6.41 0.61 0.96
C CYS A 25 -5.17 -0.17 1.37
N PRO A 26 -5.17 -1.49 1.18
CA PRO A 26 -4.07 -2.35 1.59
C PRO A 26 -2.79 -2.04 0.81
N MET A 27 -1.67 -2.09 1.54
CA MET A 27 -0.34 -1.90 1.01
C MET A 27 0.63 -2.88 1.67
N GLY A 28 1.56 -3.42 0.88
CA GLY A 28 2.62 -4.29 1.39
C GLY A 28 3.37 -3.64 2.56
N GLY A 29 3.70 -4.43 3.60
CA GLY A 29 4.40 -3.96 4.78
C GLY A 29 3.55 -3.19 5.81
N THR A 30 2.21 -3.18 5.70
CA THR A 30 1.30 -2.63 6.73
C THR A 30 0.39 -3.69 7.33
N SER A 31 0.74 -4.97 7.17
CA SER A 31 -0.05 -6.09 7.70
C SER A 31 -0.04 -6.13 9.22
N ILE A 32 -1.19 -6.38 9.80
CA ILE A 32 -1.32 -6.58 11.25
C ILE A 32 -0.85 -7.97 11.71
N PHE A 33 -0.57 -8.87 10.77
CA PHE A 33 -0.10 -10.23 11.04
C PHE A 33 1.32 -10.54 10.56
N GLY A 34 2.09 -9.50 10.31
CA GLY A 34 3.43 -9.60 9.72
C GLY A 34 3.40 -9.62 8.19
N TRP A 35 4.57 -9.67 7.56
CA TRP A 35 4.68 -9.57 6.11
C TRP A 35 5.21 -10.85 5.44
N MET A 36 6.47 -11.20 5.68
CA MET A 36 7.12 -12.39 5.10
C MET A 36 7.53 -13.41 6.15
N GLU A 37 7.64 -12.98 7.39
CA GLU A 37 7.96 -13.79 8.55
C GLU A 37 6.76 -14.63 9.02
N PRO A 38 6.95 -15.56 9.96
CA PRO A 38 5.84 -16.32 10.54
C PRO A 38 4.78 -15.43 11.14
N ASN A 39 3.51 -15.76 10.88
CA ASN A 39 2.35 -14.98 11.30
C ASN A 39 2.35 -14.67 12.81
N HIS A 40 2.31 -13.40 13.18
CA HIS A 40 2.23 -12.88 14.54
C HIS A 40 1.30 -11.66 14.60
N PHE A 41 1.07 -11.07 15.77
CA PHE A 41 0.40 -9.77 15.86
C PHE A 41 1.47 -8.68 15.83
N ASP A 42 1.47 -7.88 14.77
CA ASP A 42 2.45 -6.82 14.59
C ASP A 42 2.07 -5.57 15.38
N LYS A 43 2.94 -5.20 16.33
CA LYS A 43 2.70 -4.07 17.23
C LYS A 43 2.86 -2.73 16.51
N GLU A 44 3.87 -2.58 15.66
CA GLU A 44 4.14 -1.32 14.95
C GLU A 44 3.03 -1.01 13.93
N ALA A 45 2.56 -2.04 13.20
CA ALA A 45 1.39 -1.92 12.34
C ALA A 45 0.15 -1.52 13.15
N SER A 46 -0.11 -2.16 14.29
CA SER A 46 -1.28 -1.84 15.11
C SER A 46 -1.26 -0.40 15.64
N GLU A 47 -0.11 0.13 16.02
CA GLU A 47 0.06 1.52 16.47
C GLU A 47 -0.22 2.53 15.34
N LEU A 48 0.28 2.27 14.13
CA LEU A 48 -0.02 3.10 12.95
C LEU A 48 -1.52 3.06 12.61
N LEU A 49 -2.11 1.86 12.53
CA LEU A 49 -3.52 1.69 12.18
C LEU A 49 -4.45 2.33 13.22
N LEU A 50 -4.11 2.25 14.50
CA LEU A 50 -4.87 2.93 15.57
C LEU A 50 -4.74 4.46 15.46
N THR A 51 -3.56 4.96 15.08
CA THR A 51 -3.36 6.40 14.82
C THR A 51 -4.25 6.85 13.66
N ILE A 52 -4.32 6.09 12.59
CA ILE A 52 -5.18 6.35 11.43
C ILE A 52 -6.67 6.32 11.84
N ALA A 53 -7.08 5.33 12.64
CA ALA A 53 -8.45 5.23 13.16
C ALA A 53 -8.85 6.45 14.01
N LYS A 54 -7.97 6.89 14.91
CA LYS A 54 -8.16 8.10 15.75
C LYS A 54 -8.22 9.37 14.93
N ASN A 55 -7.69 9.37 13.71
CA ASN A 55 -7.70 10.50 12.79
C ASN A 55 -8.77 10.36 11.68
N ASN A 56 -9.94 9.86 12.06
CA ASN A 56 -11.18 9.89 11.27
C ASN A 56 -11.22 9.03 10.00
N CYS A 57 -10.30 8.10 9.77
CA CYS A 57 -10.48 7.13 8.67
C CYS A 57 -11.77 6.31 8.87
N GLY A 58 -12.58 6.15 7.81
CA GLY A 58 -13.84 5.41 7.89
C GLY A 58 -13.67 3.90 7.87
N LEU A 59 -12.96 3.39 6.87
CA LEU A 59 -12.65 1.98 6.71
C LEU A 59 -11.13 1.79 6.59
N ILE A 60 -10.61 0.84 7.34
CA ILE A 60 -9.19 0.49 7.36
C ILE A 60 -9.04 -0.92 6.81
N ILE A 61 -8.30 -1.06 5.70
CA ILE A 61 -7.92 -2.35 5.13
C ILE A 61 -6.39 -2.38 5.12
N PRO A 62 -5.74 -2.92 6.17
CA PRO A 62 -4.28 -2.97 6.24
C PRO A 62 -3.72 -3.92 5.19
N GLY A 63 -2.42 -3.87 5.00
CA GLY A 63 -1.71 -4.74 4.07
C GLY A 63 -1.91 -6.22 4.35
N ILE A 64 -1.46 -7.00 3.46
CA ILE A 64 -1.80 -8.39 3.20
C ILE A 64 -1.38 -9.31 4.35
N ALA A 65 -2.32 -10.11 4.87
CA ALA A 65 -2.04 -11.22 5.77
C ALA A 65 -1.96 -12.53 4.95
N PRO A 66 -0.78 -13.18 4.84
CA PRO A 66 -0.70 -14.48 4.19
C PRO A 66 -1.54 -15.51 4.95
N ILE A 67 -2.46 -16.18 4.25
CA ILE A 67 -3.29 -17.24 4.87
C ILE A 67 -2.42 -18.44 5.29
N ARG A 68 -1.26 -18.59 4.65
CA ARG A 68 -0.22 -19.56 4.99
C ARG A 68 1.14 -18.87 4.94
N ASP A 69 1.90 -18.87 6.03
CA ASP A 69 3.21 -18.24 6.05
C ASP A 69 4.21 -18.94 5.10
N ALA A 70 5.12 -18.14 4.52
CA ALA A 70 6.08 -18.65 3.55
C ALA A 70 7.15 -19.52 4.22
N VAL A 71 7.59 -19.19 5.43
CA VAL A 71 8.73 -19.81 6.09
C VAL A 71 8.36 -21.19 6.64
N LEU A 72 7.51 -21.27 7.63
CA LEU A 72 7.14 -22.54 8.30
C LEU A 72 5.93 -23.24 7.68
N GLY A 73 5.20 -22.56 6.79
CA GLY A 73 3.99 -23.07 6.15
C GLY A 73 2.80 -23.24 7.08
N LYS A 74 2.80 -22.54 8.20
CA LYS A 74 1.67 -22.54 9.15
C LYS A 74 0.51 -21.73 8.61
N TRP A 75 -0.69 -22.23 8.83
CA TRP A 75 -1.91 -21.51 8.47
C TRP A 75 -2.19 -20.37 9.45
N LEU A 76 -2.74 -19.26 8.97
CA LEU A 76 -3.03 -18.07 9.78
C LEU A 76 -3.98 -18.38 10.96
N TYR A 77 -4.93 -19.29 10.80
CA TYR A 77 -5.83 -19.73 11.89
C TYR A 77 -5.11 -20.49 13.01
N GLN A 78 -3.88 -20.97 12.81
CA GLN A 78 -3.11 -21.65 13.85
C GLN A 78 -2.46 -20.62 14.81
N GLY A 79 -2.48 -20.90 16.10
CA GLY A 79 -1.91 -20.01 17.11
C GLY A 79 -2.87 -18.92 17.60
N LYS A 80 -3.66 -19.20 18.65
CA LYS A 80 -4.74 -18.34 19.15
C LYS A 80 -4.27 -17.00 19.77
N ALA A 81 -3.04 -16.90 20.23
CA ALA A 81 -2.53 -15.74 20.97
C ALA A 81 -2.61 -14.42 20.17
N LYS A 82 -2.35 -14.45 18.85
CA LYS A 82 -2.43 -13.27 18.00
C LYS A 82 -3.88 -12.75 17.87
N PHE A 83 -4.88 -13.62 17.83
CA PHE A 83 -6.29 -13.21 17.79
C PHE A 83 -6.78 -12.61 19.11
N LYS A 84 -6.22 -13.04 20.26
CA LYS A 84 -6.49 -12.39 21.56
C LYS A 84 -5.97 -10.94 21.57
N LYS A 85 -4.74 -10.70 21.06
CA LYS A 85 -4.18 -9.36 20.92
C LYS A 85 -5.00 -8.52 19.94
N LEU A 86 -5.41 -9.11 18.81
CA LEU A 86 -6.27 -8.47 17.82
C LEU A 86 -7.60 -8.01 18.44
N LYS A 87 -8.23 -8.83 19.28
CA LYS A 87 -9.48 -8.45 19.94
C LYS A 87 -9.33 -7.17 20.77
N SER A 88 -8.31 -7.09 21.61
CA SER A 88 -8.04 -5.87 22.39
C SER A 88 -7.74 -4.66 21.52
N PHE A 89 -7.09 -4.87 20.38
CA PHE A 89 -6.84 -3.81 19.40
C PHE A 89 -8.15 -3.36 18.71
N MET A 90 -9.03 -4.30 18.35
CA MET A 90 -10.34 -3.96 17.75
C MET A 90 -11.22 -3.16 18.70
N ASP A 91 -11.18 -3.47 20.00
CA ASP A 91 -11.91 -2.69 21.02
C ASP A 91 -11.47 -1.21 21.01
N GLU A 92 -10.17 -0.92 20.80
CA GLU A 92 -9.66 0.46 20.68
C GLU A 92 -10.03 1.11 19.32
N VAL A 93 -10.00 0.35 18.23
CA VAL A 93 -10.42 0.85 16.90
C VAL A 93 -11.90 1.25 16.93
N HIS A 94 -12.76 0.42 17.50
CA HIS A 94 -14.20 0.67 17.56
C HIS A 94 -14.57 1.92 18.38
N LYS A 95 -13.81 2.27 19.42
CA LYS A 95 -13.98 3.53 20.15
C LYS A 95 -13.87 4.78 19.26
N THR A 96 -13.17 4.67 18.13
CA THR A 96 -13.02 5.77 17.17
C THR A 96 -14.17 5.86 16.15
N GLY A 97 -15.03 4.87 16.10
CA GLY A 97 -16.05 4.69 15.07
C GLY A 97 -15.52 4.20 13.72
N ALA A 98 -14.21 3.95 13.57
CA ALA A 98 -13.64 3.33 12.37
C ALA A 98 -14.01 1.85 12.30
N LYS A 99 -14.03 1.32 11.05
CA LYS A 99 -14.19 -0.10 10.76
C LYS A 99 -12.88 -0.67 10.20
N LEU A 100 -12.63 -1.95 10.44
CA LEU A 100 -11.43 -2.62 9.97
C LEU A 100 -11.78 -3.96 9.31
N PHE A 101 -11.26 -4.15 8.07
CA PHE A 101 -11.24 -5.42 7.38
C PHE A 101 -9.81 -5.98 7.38
N VAL A 102 -9.66 -7.28 7.43
CA VAL A 102 -8.35 -7.92 7.25
C VAL A 102 -8.26 -8.46 5.83
N GLN A 103 -7.28 -7.96 5.06
CA GLN A 103 -6.99 -8.51 3.75
C GLN A 103 -6.17 -9.79 3.88
N MET A 104 -6.62 -10.88 3.24
CA MET A 104 -5.97 -12.18 3.24
C MET A 104 -5.57 -12.59 1.84
N THR A 105 -4.36 -13.18 1.68
CA THR A 105 -3.88 -13.71 0.40
C THR A 105 -3.60 -15.21 0.49
N ALA A 106 -3.84 -15.92 -0.62
CA ALA A 106 -3.45 -17.31 -0.80
C ALA A 106 -1.93 -17.48 -1.08
N GLY A 107 -1.18 -16.39 -1.15
CA GLY A 107 0.25 -16.38 -1.44
C GLY A 107 0.56 -15.81 -2.83
N PHE A 108 1.83 -15.91 -3.22
CA PHE A 108 2.36 -15.25 -4.42
C PHE A 108 2.40 -16.15 -5.65
N GLY A 109 2.24 -17.49 -5.47
CA GLY A 109 2.33 -18.42 -6.60
C GLY A 109 3.64 -18.25 -7.38
N ARG A 110 3.56 -18.19 -8.72
CA ARG A 110 4.71 -18.00 -9.61
C ARG A 110 5.40 -16.63 -9.43
N SER A 111 4.79 -15.68 -8.77
CA SER A 111 5.31 -14.32 -8.57
C SER A 111 6.02 -14.13 -7.23
N PHE A 112 6.28 -15.21 -6.48
CA PHE A 112 7.13 -15.14 -5.30
C PHE A 112 8.53 -14.65 -5.66
N ALA A 113 9.04 -13.64 -4.95
CA ALA A 113 10.35 -13.05 -5.22
C ALA A 113 11.48 -14.05 -4.94
N ILE A 114 12.31 -14.30 -5.94
CA ILE A 114 13.42 -15.26 -5.88
C ILE A 114 14.74 -14.49 -5.80
N THR A 115 15.43 -14.60 -4.67
CA THR A 115 16.82 -14.17 -4.50
C THR A 115 17.78 -15.24 -5.02
N ASP A 116 19.06 -14.92 -5.19
CA ASP A 116 20.08 -15.89 -5.61
C ASP A 116 20.16 -17.09 -4.65
N GLN A 117 20.02 -16.84 -3.34
CA GLN A 117 19.99 -17.90 -2.32
C GLN A 117 18.75 -18.79 -2.47
N LEU A 118 17.58 -18.18 -2.71
CA LEU A 118 16.32 -18.91 -2.94
C LEU A 118 16.35 -19.68 -4.26
N LYS A 119 17.05 -19.16 -5.29
CA LYS A 119 17.26 -19.86 -6.55
C LYS A 119 17.99 -21.18 -6.34
N VAL A 120 19.04 -21.18 -5.51
CA VAL A 120 19.75 -22.43 -5.15
C VAL A 120 18.80 -23.42 -4.47
N LEU A 121 17.95 -22.96 -3.53
CA LEU A 121 16.96 -23.84 -2.88
C LEU A 121 15.91 -24.39 -3.85
N ALA A 122 15.56 -23.63 -4.87
CA ALA A 122 14.55 -24.03 -5.87
C ALA A 122 15.12 -24.99 -6.95
N THR A 123 16.39 -24.82 -7.32
CA THR A 123 16.99 -25.56 -8.45
C THR A 123 17.86 -26.75 -8.02
N ASN A 124 18.50 -26.69 -6.85
CA ASN A 124 19.29 -27.78 -6.31
C ASN A 124 18.43 -28.74 -5.49
N LYS A 125 18.11 -29.91 -6.04
CA LYS A 125 17.25 -30.92 -5.41
C LYS A 125 17.73 -31.38 -4.02
N PHE A 126 19.04 -31.52 -3.83
CA PHE A 126 19.58 -31.95 -2.53
C PHE A 126 19.41 -30.86 -1.46
N ILE A 127 19.88 -29.66 -1.74
CA ILE A 127 19.77 -28.52 -0.81
C ILE A 127 18.31 -28.18 -0.56
N GLY A 128 17.48 -28.16 -1.60
CA GLY A 128 16.05 -27.92 -1.49
C GLY A 128 15.34 -28.94 -0.61
N THR A 129 15.72 -30.23 -0.70
CA THR A 129 15.14 -31.28 0.16
C THR A 129 15.50 -31.07 1.63
N LEU A 130 16.74 -30.71 1.93
CA LEU A 130 17.18 -30.40 3.29
C LEU A 130 16.48 -29.17 3.88
N ALA A 131 16.20 -28.16 3.05
CA ALA A 131 15.54 -26.94 3.47
C ALA A 131 14.00 -27.08 3.65
N LYS A 132 13.36 -28.11 3.05
CA LYS A 132 11.89 -28.30 3.05
C LYS A 132 11.19 -28.15 4.41
N PRO A 133 11.75 -28.60 5.54
CA PRO A 133 11.09 -28.44 6.84
C PRO A 133 10.87 -26.98 7.26
N ILE A 134 11.76 -26.09 6.81
CA ILE A 134 11.73 -24.64 7.14
C ILE A 134 11.19 -23.84 5.97
N LEU A 135 11.78 -24.00 4.79
CA LEU A 135 11.46 -23.23 3.59
C LEU A 135 11.21 -24.17 2.40
N ASN A 136 9.96 -24.41 2.09
CA ASN A 136 9.56 -25.34 1.02
C ASN A 136 9.20 -24.57 -0.25
N MET A 137 10.14 -24.47 -1.21
CA MET A 137 9.95 -23.74 -2.46
C MET A 137 8.82 -24.33 -3.32
N ASP A 138 8.66 -25.66 -3.37
CA ASP A 138 7.55 -26.32 -4.09
C ASP A 138 6.17 -25.88 -3.56
N ARG A 139 6.07 -25.61 -2.26
CA ARG A 139 4.85 -25.10 -1.63
C ARG A 139 4.63 -23.63 -1.91
N ILE A 140 5.69 -22.82 -1.79
CA ILE A 140 5.63 -21.36 -1.88
C ILE A 140 5.29 -20.93 -3.29
N MET A 141 5.85 -21.63 -4.28
CA MET A 141 5.71 -21.31 -5.69
C MET A 141 4.60 -22.09 -6.38
N ALA A 142 3.76 -22.80 -5.63
CA ALA A 142 2.61 -23.49 -6.21
C ALA A 142 1.63 -22.48 -6.83
N ALA A 143 1.25 -22.70 -8.08
CA ALA A 143 0.50 -21.78 -8.94
C ALA A 143 -0.65 -22.53 -9.64
N PRO A 144 -1.48 -21.90 -10.47
CA PRO A 144 -2.46 -22.63 -11.27
C PRO A 144 -1.81 -23.64 -12.21
N SER A 145 -0.68 -23.27 -12.79
CA SER A 145 0.00 -24.02 -13.85
C SER A 145 1.52 -24.02 -13.66
N ASP A 146 2.20 -24.94 -14.32
CA ASP A 146 3.66 -24.99 -14.37
C ASP A 146 4.17 -23.96 -15.38
N LEU A 147 4.53 -22.78 -14.86
CA LEU A 147 5.04 -21.65 -15.63
C LEU A 147 6.34 -21.14 -15.01
N PRO A 148 7.20 -20.43 -15.78
CA PRO A 148 8.36 -19.76 -15.24
C PRO A 148 8.00 -18.79 -14.10
N ASN A 149 8.89 -18.72 -13.10
CA ASN A 149 8.78 -17.67 -12.08
C ASN A 149 9.03 -16.30 -12.71
N ARG A 150 8.28 -15.31 -12.23
CA ARG A 150 8.36 -13.94 -12.73
C ARG A 150 9.74 -13.29 -12.58
N TRP A 151 10.46 -13.61 -11.52
CA TRP A 151 11.73 -12.97 -11.17
C TRP A 151 12.97 -13.79 -11.58
N SER A 152 12.77 -15.06 -11.92
CA SER A 152 13.84 -15.99 -12.30
C SER A 152 13.26 -17.08 -13.21
N GLU A 153 13.42 -16.92 -14.51
CA GLU A 153 12.83 -17.81 -15.53
C GLU A 153 13.31 -19.27 -15.42
N ASP A 154 14.52 -19.48 -14.89
CA ASP A 154 15.09 -20.83 -14.65
C ASP A 154 14.34 -21.60 -13.55
N VAL A 155 13.56 -20.90 -12.75
CA VAL A 155 12.78 -21.49 -11.66
C VAL A 155 11.33 -21.62 -12.11
N ARG A 156 10.76 -22.81 -11.98
CA ARG A 156 9.38 -23.06 -12.42
C ARG A 156 8.46 -23.26 -11.21
N SER A 157 7.24 -22.79 -11.35
CA SER A 157 6.13 -23.13 -10.43
C SER A 157 5.63 -24.56 -10.71
N ARG A 158 4.88 -25.10 -9.80
CA ARG A 158 4.10 -26.32 -10.04
C ARG A 158 2.61 -26.04 -9.94
N ALA A 159 1.79 -26.84 -10.62
CA ALA A 159 0.34 -26.75 -10.46
C ALA A 159 -0.10 -27.20 -9.05
N LEU A 160 -1.03 -26.44 -8.45
CA LEU A 160 -1.74 -26.83 -7.24
C LEU A 160 -2.64 -28.03 -7.53
N THR A 161 -2.70 -28.98 -6.59
CA THR A 161 -3.72 -30.06 -6.63
C THR A 161 -5.08 -29.51 -6.17
N LYS A 162 -6.17 -30.23 -6.48
CA LYS A 162 -7.51 -29.89 -6.02
C LYS A 162 -7.64 -29.94 -4.49
N GLU A 163 -6.95 -30.88 -3.86
CA GLU A 163 -6.90 -31.00 -2.40
C GLU A 163 -6.18 -29.83 -1.76
N GLU A 164 -5.16 -29.27 -2.42
CA GLU A 164 -4.48 -28.07 -1.95
C GLU A 164 -5.38 -26.84 -2.08
N ILE A 165 -6.12 -26.70 -3.19
CA ILE A 165 -7.13 -25.65 -3.38
C ILE A 165 -8.17 -25.72 -2.27
N GLN A 166 -8.72 -26.91 -1.98
CA GLN A 166 -9.69 -27.09 -0.89
C GLN A 166 -9.12 -26.69 0.48
N LYS A 167 -7.84 -27.02 0.76
CA LYS A 167 -7.18 -26.59 2.01
C LYS A 167 -7.07 -25.08 2.14
N PHE A 168 -6.87 -24.35 1.03
CA PHE A 168 -6.89 -22.89 1.04
C PHE A 168 -8.31 -22.38 1.36
N ILE A 169 -9.35 -22.90 0.69
CA ILE A 169 -10.75 -22.51 0.93
C ILE A 169 -11.11 -22.70 2.41
N ASP A 170 -10.78 -23.87 2.97
CA ASP A 170 -11.01 -24.17 4.39
C ASP A 170 -10.23 -23.22 5.33
N ALA A 171 -9.00 -22.85 4.95
CA ALA A 171 -8.17 -21.94 5.73
C ALA A 171 -8.72 -20.52 5.73
N PHE A 172 -9.22 -20.02 4.59
CA PHE A 172 -9.93 -18.74 4.52
C PHE A 172 -11.16 -18.73 5.44
N ALA A 173 -11.99 -19.76 5.36
CA ALA A 173 -13.18 -19.88 6.19
C ALA A 173 -12.84 -19.92 7.70
N LYS A 174 -11.92 -20.81 8.11
CA LYS A 174 -11.48 -20.93 9.52
C LYS A 174 -10.86 -19.64 10.05
N THR A 175 -10.03 -18.97 9.25
CA THR A 175 -9.42 -17.71 9.65
C THR A 175 -10.45 -16.61 9.78
N SER A 176 -11.36 -16.46 8.81
CA SER A 176 -12.43 -15.45 8.85
C SER A 176 -13.32 -15.60 10.08
N LYS A 177 -13.61 -16.85 10.50
CA LYS A 177 -14.35 -17.10 11.75
C LYS A 177 -13.60 -16.57 12.98
N LEU A 178 -12.29 -16.81 13.08
CA LEU A 178 -11.46 -16.30 14.18
C LEU A 178 -11.32 -14.77 14.15
N LEU A 179 -11.24 -14.18 12.95
CA LEU A 179 -11.21 -12.71 12.78
C LEU A 179 -12.53 -12.09 13.25
N LYS A 180 -13.68 -12.64 12.81
CA LYS A 180 -15.01 -12.23 13.28
C LYS A 180 -15.13 -12.33 14.81
N ASP A 181 -14.71 -13.44 15.40
CA ASP A 181 -14.76 -13.66 16.85
C ASP A 181 -13.82 -12.71 17.62
N ALA A 182 -12.78 -12.20 16.97
CA ALA A 182 -11.89 -11.15 17.50
C ALA A 182 -12.43 -9.72 17.28
N GLY A 183 -13.64 -9.55 16.71
CA GLY A 183 -14.27 -8.26 16.50
C GLY A 183 -13.91 -7.55 15.19
N VAL A 184 -13.25 -8.23 14.25
CA VAL A 184 -12.98 -7.66 12.91
C VAL A 184 -14.31 -7.50 12.16
N ASP A 185 -14.51 -6.35 11.54
CA ASP A 185 -15.78 -5.95 10.92
C ASP A 185 -16.05 -6.64 9.58
N GLY A 186 -15.03 -7.12 8.90
CA GLY A 186 -15.10 -7.84 7.64
C GLY A 186 -13.75 -8.34 7.17
N VAL A 187 -13.72 -9.01 6.02
CA VAL A 187 -12.47 -9.47 5.41
C VAL A 187 -12.39 -9.05 3.95
N GLU A 188 -11.17 -8.89 3.44
CA GLU A 188 -10.93 -8.69 2.02
C GLU A 188 -10.12 -9.88 1.47
N VAL A 189 -10.60 -10.45 0.38
CA VAL A 189 -9.88 -11.49 -0.38
C VAL A 189 -8.98 -10.81 -1.40
N HIS A 190 -7.69 -11.11 -1.36
CA HIS A 190 -6.72 -10.52 -2.28
C HIS A 190 -6.61 -11.34 -3.56
N ALA A 191 -7.23 -10.86 -4.62
CA ALA A 191 -7.30 -11.52 -5.92
C ALA A 191 -6.98 -10.53 -7.06
N VAL A 192 -5.76 -9.94 -7.03
CA VAL A 192 -5.35 -8.95 -8.03
C VAL A 192 -3.88 -9.01 -8.39
N HIS A 193 -3.55 -8.29 -9.46
CA HIS A 193 -2.23 -7.90 -9.92
C HIS A 193 -1.34 -9.04 -10.42
N GLU A 194 -1.90 -10.22 -10.69
CA GLU A 194 -1.15 -11.41 -11.10
C GLU A 194 0.00 -11.80 -10.12
N GLY A 195 0.50 -10.83 -9.36
CA GLY A 195 1.49 -11.04 -8.31
C GLY A 195 1.00 -11.94 -7.17
N TYR A 196 -0.27 -12.34 -7.20
CA TYR A 196 -0.90 -13.16 -6.17
C TYR A 196 -1.67 -14.33 -6.76
N LEU A 197 -1.65 -15.44 -6.03
CA LEU A 197 -2.12 -16.74 -6.49
C LEU A 197 -3.55 -16.73 -7.04
N LEU A 198 -4.49 -16.03 -6.37
CA LEU A 198 -5.89 -16.04 -6.80
C LEU A 198 -6.09 -15.35 -8.15
N ASP A 199 -5.38 -14.25 -8.41
CA ASP A 199 -5.46 -13.59 -9.72
C ASP A 199 -4.84 -14.43 -10.83
N GLN A 200 -3.76 -15.17 -10.52
CA GLN A 200 -3.17 -16.12 -11.47
C GLN A 200 -4.17 -17.21 -11.89
N PHE A 201 -5.13 -17.58 -11.04
CA PHE A 201 -6.22 -18.48 -11.43
C PHE A 201 -7.22 -17.84 -12.38
N THR A 202 -7.47 -16.53 -12.26
CA THR A 202 -8.49 -15.84 -13.07
C THR A 202 -8.00 -15.46 -14.47
N LEU A 203 -6.68 -15.33 -14.67
CA LEU A 203 -6.10 -14.85 -15.92
C LEU A 203 -5.80 -15.99 -16.91
N PRO A 204 -6.20 -15.86 -18.18
CA PRO A 204 -6.04 -16.96 -19.15
C PRO A 204 -4.60 -17.30 -19.48
N TYR A 205 -3.68 -16.33 -19.43
CA TYR A 205 -2.26 -16.58 -19.76
C TYR A 205 -1.45 -17.21 -18.62
N THR A 206 -1.98 -17.21 -17.38
CA THR A 206 -1.35 -17.86 -16.23
C THR A 206 -2.06 -19.14 -15.80
N ASN A 207 -3.32 -19.33 -16.18
CA ASN A 207 -4.12 -20.50 -15.85
C ASN A 207 -4.34 -21.38 -17.09
N LEU A 208 -3.45 -22.35 -17.30
CA LEU A 208 -3.49 -23.32 -18.38
C LEU A 208 -4.14 -24.65 -17.95
N ARG A 209 -4.90 -24.67 -16.85
CA ARG A 209 -5.57 -25.88 -16.33
C ARG A 209 -6.68 -26.31 -17.26
N THR A 210 -6.88 -27.65 -17.32
CA THR A 210 -7.94 -28.30 -18.10
C THR A 210 -9.05 -28.91 -17.21
N ASP A 211 -8.93 -28.72 -15.89
CA ASP A 211 -9.94 -29.16 -14.93
C ASP A 211 -10.96 -28.05 -14.62
N GLU A 212 -11.83 -28.26 -13.63
CA GLU A 212 -12.88 -27.34 -13.23
C GLU A 212 -12.39 -25.99 -12.66
N TYR A 213 -11.08 -25.78 -12.52
CA TYR A 213 -10.47 -24.52 -12.11
C TYR A 213 -9.78 -23.78 -13.27
N GLY A 214 -9.95 -24.23 -14.53
CA GLY A 214 -9.34 -23.62 -15.71
C GLY A 214 -10.24 -23.64 -16.93
N GLY A 215 -9.79 -23.03 -18.02
CA GLY A 215 -10.54 -22.92 -19.28
C GLY A 215 -11.56 -21.78 -19.27
N SER A 216 -12.86 -22.08 -19.03
CA SER A 216 -13.92 -21.07 -19.07
C SER A 216 -13.79 -19.98 -17.99
N LEU A 217 -14.47 -18.85 -18.19
CA LEU A 217 -14.50 -17.76 -17.21
C LEU A 217 -14.96 -18.25 -15.84
N GLU A 218 -16.06 -18.99 -15.80
CA GLU A 218 -16.64 -19.54 -14.57
C GLU A 218 -15.65 -20.44 -13.83
N ASN A 219 -14.93 -21.27 -14.55
CA ASN A 219 -13.94 -22.17 -13.98
C ASN A 219 -12.73 -21.39 -13.42
N ARG A 220 -12.25 -20.39 -14.13
CA ARG A 220 -11.13 -19.55 -13.66
C ARG A 220 -11.50 -18.73 -12.41
N TYR A 221 -12.75 -18.31 -12.28
CA TYR A 221 -13.27 -17.59 -11.12
C TYR A 221 -13.83 -18.51 -10.02
N ARG A 222 -13.86 -19.81 -10.22
CA ARG A 222 -14.38 -20.79 -9.24
C ARG A 222 -13.69 -20.66 -7.88
N PHE A 223 -12.38 -20.59 -7.85
CA PHE A 223 -11.61 -20.55 -6.61
C PHE A 223 -11.96 -19.34 -5.73
N PRO A 224 -11.90 -18.08 -6.19
CA PRO A 224 -12.35 -16.93 -5.38
C PRO A 224 -13.86 -17.01 -5.02
N CYS A 225 -14.71 -17.56 -5.88
CA CYS A 225 -16.14 -17.75 -5.57
C CYS A 225 -16.37 -18.81 -4.47
N GLU A 226 -15.64 -19.90 -4.46
CA GLU A 226 -15.72 -20.91 -3.40
C GLU A 226 -15.19 -20.39 -2.06
N ILE A 227 -14.15 -19.53 -2.07
CA ILE A 227 -13.65 -18.88 -0.87
C ILE A 227 -14.75 -18.03 -0.19
N VAL A 228 -15.42 -17.14 -0.93
CA VAL A 228 -16.45 -16.28 -0.32
C VAL A 228 -17.64 -17.11 0.17
N LYS A 229 -18.07 -18.13 -0.58
CA LYS A 229 -19.13 -19.05 -0.15
C LYS A 229 -18.77 -19.77 1.16
N ALA A 230 -17.54 -20.25 1.29
CA ALA A 230 -17.04 -20.89 2.50
C ALA A 230 -16.98 -19.94 3.70
N ILE A 231 -16.53 -18.69 3.48
CA ILE A 231 -16.54 -17.63 4.51
C ILE A 231 -17.97 -17.33 4.96
N LYS A 232 -18.90 -17.10 4.03
CA LYS A 232 -20.30 -16.81 4.34
C LYS A 232 -20.97 -17.96 5.09
N LYS A 233 -20.64 -19.19 4.77
CA LYS A 233 -21.15 -20.40 5.47
C LYS A 233 -20.80 -20.40 6.96
N VAL A 234 -19.59 -19.99 7.35
CA VAL A 234 -19.13 -20.04 8.75
C VAL A 234 -19.31 -18.73 9.51
N CYS A 235 -19.28 -17.59 8.80
CA CYS A 235 -19.43 -16.27 9.39
C CYS A 235 -20.86 -15.71 9.31
N GLY A 236 -21.74 -16.30 8.52
CA GLY A 236 -23.08 -15.79 8.22
C GLY A 236 -23.08 -14.83 7.04
N LYS A 237 -24.23 -14.70 6.39
CA LYS A 237 -24.42 -13.90 5.17
C LYS A 237 -24.19 -12.40 5.38
N ASP A 238 -24.38 -11.90 6.60
CA ASP A 238 -24.25 -10.48 6.94
C ASP A 238 -22.80 -10.07 7.25
N PHE A 239 -21.86 -11.02 7.38
CA PHE A 239 -20.45 -10.70 7.58
C PHE A 239 -19.83 -10.21 6.27
N PRO A 240 -19.36 -8.95 6.18
CA PRO A 240 -18.86 -8.36 4.95
C PRO A 240 -17.62 -9.08 4.39
N VAL A 241 -17.65 -9.37 3.10
CA VAL A 241 -16.50 -9.90 2.36
C VAL A 241 -16.24 -9.03 1.13
N SER A 242 -15.11 -8.35 1.12
CA SER A 242 -14.62 -7.56 -0.01
C SER A 242 -13.71 -8.38 -0.90
N LEU A 243 -13.62 -8.01 -2.17
CA LEU A 243 -12.61 -8.49 -3.11
C LEU A 243 -11.73 -7.33 -3.57
N ARG A 244 -10.41 -7.47 -3.44
CA ARG A 244 -9.48 -6.60 -4.16
C ARG A 244 -9.46 -7.03 -5.62
N PHE A 245 -9.81 -6.13 -6.54
CA PHE A 245 -10.08 -6.45 -7.94
C PHE A 245 -9.41 -5.48 -8.91
N SER A 246 -8.57 -5.97 -9.81
CA SER A 246 -8.05 -5.21 -10.94
C SER A 246 -9.02 -5.31 -12.11
N VAL A 247 -9.56 -4.16 -12.56
CA VAL A 247 -10.58 -4.14 -13.62
C VAL A 247 -9.96 -4.53 -14.96
N VAL A 248 -8.82 -3.92 -15.32
CA VAL A 248 -8.07 -4.27 -16.54
C VAL A 248 -6.63 -4.56 -16.17
N SER A 249 -6.09 -5.66 -16.67
CA SER A 249 -4.72 -6.10 -16.34
C SER A 249 -3.63 -5.18 -16.87
N LYS A 250 -3.87 -4.45 -17.97
CA LYS A 250 -2.90 -3.56 -18.61
C LYS A 250 -1.63 -4.29 -19.04
N THR A 251 -1.75 -5.54 -19.48
CA THR A 251 -0.65 -6.44 -19.78
C THR A 251 -0.64 -6.81 -21.26
N LYS A 252 0.45 -6.53 -21.96
CA LYS A 252 0.64 -6.85 -23.37
C LYS A 252 1.28 -8.22 -23.58
N ASP A 253 2.19 -8.58 -22.70
CA ASP A 253 2.91 -9.86 -22.70
C ASP A 253 3.52 -10.11 -21.32
N PHE A 254 4.16 -11.26 -21.13
CA PHE A 254 4.90 -11.59 -19.92
C PHE A 254 5.95 -10.52 -19.61
N CYS A 255 5.89 -9.93 -18.42
CA CYS A 255 6.72 -8.81 -17.97
C CYS A 255 6.58 -7.51 -18.81
N VAL A 256 5.56 -7.38 -19.65
CA VAL A 256 5.35 -6.21 -20.52
C VAL A 256 3.98 -5.60 -20.29
N GLY A 257 3.93 -4.46 -19.60
CA GLY A 257 2.71 -3.67 -19.38
C GLY A 257 2.45 -2.63 -20.48
N ALA A 258 1.21 -2.17 -20.57
CA ALA A 258 0.80 -1.06 -21.44
C ALA A 258 1.01 0.28 -20.73
N LEU A 259 1.61 1.26 -21.39
CA LEU A 259 1.78 2.62 -20.89
C LEU A 259 0.44 3.41 -20.93
N PRO A 260 0.30 4.50 -20.16
CA PRO A 260 -0.92 5.32 -20.17
C PRO A 260 -1.31 5.87 -21.54
N GLU A 261 -0.32 6.15 -22.38
CA GLU A 261 -0.48 6.70 -23.73
C GLU A 261 -0.86 5.63 -24.76
N GLU A 262 -0.56 4.35 -24.49
CA GLU A 262 -0.86 3.23 -25.39
C GLU A 262 -2.32 2.82 -25.26
N LYS A 263 -3.14 3.19 -26.27
CA LYS A 263 -4.56 2.85 -26.33
C LYS A 263 -4.82 1.58 -27.14
N ASP A 264 -4.02 1.37 -28.18
CA ASP A 264 -4.16 0.27 -29.14
C ASP A 264 -3.14 -0.85 -28.84
N TYR A 265 -3.47 -1.70 -27.88
CA TYR A 265 -2.69 -2.91 -27.58
C TYR A 265 -3.60 -4.13 -27.38
N LYS A 266 -3.06 -5.31 -27.59
CA LYS A 266 -3.76 -6.56 -27.28
C LYS A 266 -3.59 -6.88 -25.80
N GLU A 267 -4.67 -6.80 -25.01
CA GLU A 267 -4.67 -7.26 -23.61
C GLU A 267 -4.59 -8.79 -23.56
N VAL A 268 -3.57 -9.33 -22.87
CA VAL A 268 -3.42 -10.78 -22.67
C VAL A 268 -3.94 -11.23 -21.32
N GLY A 269 -4.11 -10.31 -20.36
CA GLY A 269 -4.71 -10.56 -19.06
C GLY A 269 -6.23 -10.39 -19.08
N ARG A 270 -6.75 -9.75 -18.02
CA ARG A 270 -8.19 -9.44 -17.91
C ARG A 270 -8.53 -8.21 -18.74
N THR A 271 -9.41 -8.41 -19.70
CA THR A 271 -10.01 -7.31 -20.47
C THR A 271 -11.15 -6.67 -19.68
N PHE A 272 -11.56 -5.45 -20.09
CA PHE A 272 -12.73 -4.77 -19.51
C PHE A 272 -14.01 -5.62 -19.68
N LYS A 273 -14.20 -6.23 -20.86
CA LYS A 273 -15.34 -7.13 -21.11
C LYS A 273 -15.35 -8.30 -20.14
N GLU A 274 -14.21 -8.97 -19.96
CA GLU A 274 -14.10 -10.08 -19.00
C GLU A 274 -14.40 -9.63 -17.57
N ALA A 275 -13.94 -8.43 -17.16
CA ALA A 275 -14.23 -7.89 -15.84
C ALA A 275 -15.75 -7.71 -15.61
N THR A 276 -16.48 -7.20 -16.63
CA THR A 276 -17.94 -6.98 -16.55
C THR A 276 -18.75 -8.29 -16.54
N GLU A 277 -18.21 -9.36 -17.10
CA GLU A 277 -18.81 -10.71 -17.01
C GLU A 277 -18.48 -11.36 -15.64
N ALA A 278 -17.23 -11.24 -15.22
CA ALA A 278 -16.75 -11.82 -13.97
C ALA A 278 -17.44 -11.22 -12.73
N VAL A 279 -17.75 -9.92 -12.74
CA VAL A 279 -18.38 -9.28 -11.58
C VAL A 279 -19.72 -9.91 -11.22
N LYS A 280 -20.48 -10.40 -12.19
CA LYS A 280 -21.76 -11.09 -11.96
C LYS A 280 -21.54 -12.41 -11.18
N LEU A 281 -20.50 -13.16 -11.55
CA LEU A 281 -20.14 -14.39 -10.82
C LEU A 281 -19.72 -14.09 -9.38
N LEU A 282 -19.01 -12.97 -9.17
CA LEU A 282 -18.56 -12.54 -7.86
C LEU A 282 -19.72 -12.06 -6.97
N GLU A 283 -20.66 -11.29 -7.53
CA GLU A 283 -21.90 -10.88 -6.86
C GLU A 283 -22.73 -12.10 -6.43
N ASP A 284 -22.99 -13.02 -7.35
CA ASP A 284 -23.78 -14.23 -7.11
C ASP A 284 -23.08 -15.17 -6.09
N ALA A 285 -21.76 -15.13 -6.04
CA ALA A 285 -20.99 -15.89 -5.05
C ALA A 285 -21.10 -15.32 -3.63
N GLY A 286 -21.42 -14.00 -3.48
CA GLY A 286 -21.69 -13.37 -2.18
C GLY A 286 -20.62 -12.37 -1.72
N TYR A 287 -19.82 -11.78 -2.62
CA TYR A 287 -19.02 -10.60 -2.29
C TYR A 287 -19.92 -9.40 -2.03
N ASP A 288 -19.50 -8.50 -1.13
CA ASP A 288 -20.28 -7.34 -0.68
C ASP A 288 -19.65 -6.00 -1.09
N MET A 289 -18.40 -5.97 -1.54
CA MET A 289 -17.68 -4.78 -1.96
C MET A 289 -16.55 -5.16 -2.91
N LEU A 290 -16.24 -4.26 -3.83
CA LEU A 290 -15.07 -4.34 -4.70
C LEU A 290 -14.12 -3.18 -4.40
N ASN A 291 -12.87 -3.50 -4.09
CA ASN A 291 -11.78 -2.52 -3.94
C ASN A 291 -10.96 -2.55 -5.22
N CYS A 292 -11.18 -1.57 -6.10
CA CYS A 292 -10.78 -1.59 -7.49
C CYS A 292 -9.56 -0.72 -7.80
N ASP A 293 -8.76 -1.22 -8.73
CA ASP A 293 -7.73 -0.49 -9.49
C ASP A 293 -7.53 -1.13 -10.87
N ASN A 294 -6.38 -0.91 -11.50
CA ASN A 294 -5.94 -1.56 -12.73
C ASN A 294 -4.51 -2.09 -12.58
N GLY A 295 -4.09 -2.90 -13.53
CA GLY A 295 -2.74 -3.40 -13.65
C GLY A 295 -2.50 -4.77 -13.04
N THR A 296 -1.37 -5.31 -13.40
CA THR A 296 -0.78 -6.53 -12.86
C THR A 296 0.65 -6.24 -12.41
N TYR A 297 1.37 -7.26 -11.96
CA TYR A 297 2.81 -7.10 -11.74
C TYR A 297 3.60 -6.94 -13.06
N ASP A 298 3.03 -7.29 -14.20
CA ASP A 298 3.58 -6.99 -15.53
C ASP A 298 3.37 -5.52 -15.93
N ALA A 299 2.31 -4.91 -15.39
CA ALA A 299 1.97 -3.49 -15.53
C ALA A 299 2.01 -2.77 -14.18
N TRP A 300 3.09 -2.95 -13.45
CA TRP A 300 3.30 -2.56 -12.06
C TRP A 300 2.97 -1.10 -11.73
N TYR A 301 3.26 -0.19 -12.64
CA TYR A 301 3.01 1.24 -12.49
C TYR A 301 1.52 1.62 -12.51
N TRP A 302 0.62 0.73 -12.95
CA TRP A 302 -0.82 0.90 -12.80
C TRP A 302 -1.31 0.46 -11.41
N ALA A 303 -0.82 -0.69 -10.96
CA ALA A 303 -1.18 -1.23 -9.65
C ALA A 303 -0.64 -0.37 -8.48
N HIS A 304 0.54 0.22 -8.67
CA HIS A 304 1.23 1.03 -7.68
C HIS A 304 1.77 2.32 -8.32
N PRO A 305 0.90 3.25 -8.72
CA PRO A 305 1.30 4.35 -9.59
C PRO A 305 2.35 5.28 -8.96
N PRO A 306 3.56 5.38 -9.57
CA PRO A 306 4.61 6.32 -9.16
C PRO A 306 4.31 7.76 -9.61
N GLY A 307 5.21 8.70 -9.30
CA GLY A 307 5.04 10.12 -9.58
C GLY A 307 4.77 10.45 -11.05
N TYR A 308 5.33 9.69 -11.99
CA TYR A 308 5.15 9.91 -13.43
C TYR A 308 3.81 9.39 -14.00
N MET A 309 3.04 8.60 -13.24
CA MET A 309 1.70 8.19 -13.67
C MET A 309 0.70 9.35 -13.48
N PRO A 310 -0.33 9.46 -14.35
CA PRO A 310 -1.36 10.49 -14.19
C PRO A 310 -2.05 10.44 -12.82
N LEU A 311 -2.48 11.60 -12.33
CA LEU A 311 -3.38 11.66 -11.17
C LEU A 311 -4.69 10.93 -11.53
N ASN A 312 -5.30 10.26 -10.55
CA ASN A 312 -6.55 9.52 -10.72
C ASN A 312 -6.52 8.45 -11.82
N CYS A 313 -5.35 7.89 -12.13
CA CYS A 313 -5.09 7.06 -13.32
C CYS A 313 -6.03 5.84 -13.49
N ASN A 314 -6.68 5.40 -12.43
CA ASN A 314 -7.62 4.27 -12.48
C ASN A 314 -9.09 4.70 -12.52
N LEU A 315 -9.40 5.99 -12.29
CA LEU A 315 -10.76 6.45 -12.04
C LEU A 315 -11.70 6.22 -13.21
N ASP A 316 -11.28 6.54 -14.43
CA ASP A 316 -12.15 6.45 -15.62
C ASP A 316 -12.62 5.02 -15.88
N ILE A 317 -11.70 4.06 -15.87
CA ILE A 317 -12.01 2.65 -16.10
C ILE A 317 -12.87 2.08 -14.96
N VAL A 318 -12.53 2.40 -13.70
CA VAL A 318 -13.30 1.95 -12.53
C VAL A 318 -14.70 2.57 -12.51
N SER A 319 -14.83 3.84 -12.92
CA SER A 319 -16.13 4.52 -13.03
C SER A 319 -17.03 3.88 -14.08
N GLU A 320 -16.46 3.52 -15.23
CA GLU A 320 -17.20 2.80 -16.26
C GLU A 320 -17.60 1.41 -15.78
N PHE A 321 -16.69 0.69 -15.12
CA PHE A 321 -16.95 -0.63 -14.56
C PHE A 321 -18.06 -0.61 -13.49
N LYS A 322 -18.16 0.45 -12.68
CA LYS A 322 -19.21 0.61 -11.66
C LYS A 322 -20.62 0.47 -12.21
N LYS A 323 -20.85 0.78 -13.49
CA LYS A 323 -22.16 0.65 -14.14
C LYS A 323 -22.64 -0.81 -14.28
N TYR A 324 -21.73 -1.77 -14.15
CA TYR A 324 -22.01 -3.20 -14.35
C TYR A 324 -22.19 -3.97 -13.02
N THR A 325 -22.09 -3.29 -11.87
CA THR A 325 -22.21 -3.90 -10.56
C THR A 325 -23.09 -3.09 -9.61
N LYS A 326 -23.85 -3.79 -8.76
CA LYS A 326 -24.59 -3.18 -7.64
C LYS A 326 -23.75 -3.05 -6.39
N LEU A 327 -22.62 -3.75 -6.33
CA LEU A 327 -21.73 -3.69 -5.17
C LEU A 327 -21.13 -2.30 -5.01
N PRO A 328 -20.90 -1.85 -3.77
CA PRO A 328 -20.07 -0.70 -3.51
C PRO A 328 -18.67 -0.86 -4.12
N VAL A 329 -18.18 0.19 -4.76
CA VAL A 329 -16.87 0.24 -5.42
C VAL A 329 -15.99 1.29 -4.77
N VAL A 330 -14.85 0.87 -4.27
CA VAL A 330 -13.76 1.74 -3.84
C VAL A 330 -12.77 1.87 -5.00
N CYS A 331 -12.33 3.08 -5.36
CA CYS A 331 -11.32 3.29 -6.38
C CYS A 331 -10.01 3.79 -5.76
N ALA A 332 -8.91 3.12 -6.11
CA ALA A 332 -7.56 3.49 -5.70
C ALA A 332 -6.64 3.77 -6.91
N GLY A 333 -5.61 4.60 -6.71
CA GLY A 333 -4.59 4.91 -7.73
C GLY A 333 -4.36 6.41 -7.92
N ARG A 334 -3.47 7.00 -7.11
CA ARG A 334 -3.17 8.44 -7.09
C ARG A 334 -4.44 9.32 -7.04
N MET A 335 -5.46 8.86 -6.29
CA MET A 335 -6.73 9.58 -6.15
C MET A 335 -6.53 10.92 -5.46
N GLU A 336 -7.05 11.98 -6.09
CA GLU A 336 -7.13 13.33 -5.53
C GLU A 336 -8.49 13.55 -4.86
N VAL A 337 -8.49 14.38 -3.81
CA VAL A 337 -9.67 14.64 -2.99
C VAL A 337 -10.84 15.18 -3.81
N ASP A 338 -10.59 16.18 -4.67
CA ASP A 338 -11.64 16.82 -5.47
C ASP A 338 -12.19 15.91 -6.56
N ALA A 339 -11.32 15.11 -7.18
CA ALA A 339 -11.76 14.10 -8.15
C ALA A 339 -12.64 13.03 -7.49
N ALA A 340 -12.29 12.62 -6.27
CA ALA A 340 -13.09 11.69 -5.49
C ALA A 340 -14.45 12.29 -5.09
N ARG A 341 -14.49 13.56 -4.64
CA ARG A 341 -15.72 14.29 -4.33
C ARG A 341 -16.68 14.29 -5.52
N SER A 342 -16.18 14.66 -6.70
CA SER A 342 -16.98 14.68 -7.93
C SER A 342 -17.46 13.28 -8.32
N ALA A 343 -16.56 12.30 -8.36
CA ALA A 343 -16.90 10.93 -8.76
C ALA A 343 -17.93 10.27 -7.81
N ILE A 344 -17.84 10.50 -6.51
CA ILE A 344 -18.81 10.00 -5.53
C ILE A 344 -20.16 10.70 -5.70
N LYS A 345 -20.17 12.03 -5.86
CA LYS A 345 -21.40 12.82 -6.10
C LYS A 345 -22.12 12.37 -7.36
N GLU A 346 -21.40 11.99 -8.38
CA GLU A 346 -21.93 11.51 -9.65
C GLU A 346 -22.27 10.00 -9.65
N GLY A 347 -22.06 9.29 -8.54
CA GLY A 347 -22.32 7.86 -8.42
C GLY A 347 -21.35 6.97 -9.21
N LYS A 348 -20.19 7.51 -9.61
CA LYS A 348 -19.15 6.80 -10.37
C LYS A 348 -18.32 5.84 -9.52
N ILE A 349 -18.19 6.16 -8.23
CA ILE A 349 -17.59 5.30 -7.20
C ILE A 349 -18.33 5.54 -5.87
N ASP A 350 -18.18 4.65 -4.89
CA ASP A 350 -18.82 4.81 -3.59
C ASP A 350 -17.87 5.37 -2.53
N ALA A 351 -16.57 5.13 -2.67
CA ALA A 351 -15.57 5.65 -1.74
C ALA A 351 -14.18 5.82 -2.39
N MET A 352 -13.40 6.72 -1.81
CA MET A 352 -12.02 7.02 -2.18
C MET A 352 -11.06 6.05 -1.50
N GLY A 353 -10.28 5.31 -2.28
CA GLY A 353 -9.22 4.43 -1.81
C GLY A 353 -7.87 5.15 -1.77
N VAL A 354 -7.21 5.16 -0.60
CA VAL A 354 -5.92 5.82 -0.38
C VAL A 354 -4.99 4.91 0.41
N ALA A 355 -3.72 4.84 0.05
CA ALA A 355 -2.74 4.06 0.80
C ALA A 355 -1.57 4.92 1.31
N ARG A 356 -0.65 5.29 0.43
CA ARG A 356 0.63 5.93 0.78
C ARG A 356 0.50 7.27 1.49
N GLN A 357 -0.57 8.03 1.24
CA GLN A 357 -0.84 9.28 1.94
C GLN A 357 -0.95 9.08 3.46
N PHE A 358 -1.53 7.97 3.90
CA PHE A 358 -1.60 7.62 5.32
C PHE A 358 -0.25 7.30 5.96
N LEU A 359 0.74 6.88 5.18
CA LEU A 359 2.11 6.70 5.68
C LEU A 359 2.81 8.05 5.88
N THR A 360 2.58 8.98 4.96
CA THR A 360 3.20 10.31 5.00
C THR A 360 2.59 11.16 6.10
N ASP A 361 1.26 11.18 6.19
CA ASP A 361 0.49 11.94 7.17
C ASP A 361 -0.71 11.12 7.67
N PRO A 362 -0.58 10.35 8.75
CA PRO A 362 -1.69 9.56 9.29
C PRO A 362 -2.90 10.39 9.75
N SER A 363 -2.72 11.69 9.95
CA SER A 363 -3.76 12.63 10.41
C SER A 363 -4.46 13.39 9.29
N TRP A 364 -4.15 13.11 8.02
CA TRP A 364 -4.64 13.89 6.89
C TRP A 364 -6.17 13.96 6.79
N VAL A 365 -6.90 12.90 7.19
CA VAL A 365 -8.38 12.89 7.14
C VAL A 365 -8.97 13.84 8.18
N SER A 366 -8.39 13.91 9.39
CA SER A 366 -8.81 14.90 10.39
C SER A 366 -8.54 16.33 9.92
N LYS A 367 -7.39 16.59 9.30
CA LYS A 367 -7.05 17.90 8.74
C LYS A 367 -8.03 18.30 7.64
N LEU A 368 -8.37 17.35 6.75
CA LEU A 368 -9.38 17.57 5.71
C LEU A 368 -10.75 17.91 6.30
N LEU A 369 -11.21 17.14 7.30
CA LEU A 369 -12.48 17.38 8.00
C LEU A 369 -12.53 18.75 8.70
N GLU A 370 -11.40 19.19 9.22
CA GLU A 370 -11.26 20.46 9.94
C GLU A 370 -11.00 21.67 9.01
N GLY A 371 -10.93 21.48 7.69
CA GLY A 371 -10.65 22.54 6.71
C GLY A 371 -9.21 23.04 6.74
N ARG A 372 -8.26 22.19 7.14
CA ARG A 372 -6.82 22.48 7.22
C ARG A 372 -6.06 21.73 6.13
N GLU A 373 -6.57 21.78 4.90
CA GLU A 373 -6.02 21.03 3.77
C GLU A 373 -4.58 21.42 3.45
N GLU A 374 -4.22 22.70 3.59
CA GLU A 374 -2.86 23.20 3.37
C GLU A 374 -1.84 22.65 4.38
N GLU A 375 -2.30 22.12 5.52
CA GLU A 375 -1.44 21.47 6.51
C GLU A 375 -1.18 19.98 6.22
N ILE A 376 -1.83 19.40 5.23
CA ILE A 376 -1.65 18.00 4.86
C ILE A 376 -0.29 17.83 4.16
N LYS A 377 0.63 17.09 4.78
CA LYS A 377 1.91 16.74 4.15
C LYS A 377 1.66 15.76 3.00
N PRO A 378 1.93 16.13 1.74
CA PRO A 378 1.56 15.29 0.61
C PRO A 378 2.50 14.08 0.46
N CYS A 379 1.95 12.94 0.03
CA CYS A 379 2.74 11.84 -0.48
C CYS A 379 3.23 12.18 -1.90
N ILE A 380 4.55 12.27 -2.09
CA ILE A 380 5.16 12.59 -3.39
C ILE A 380 5.29 11.40 -4.36
N CYS A 381 4.71 10.27 -4.04
CA CYS A 381 4.73 9.06 -4.86
C CYS A 381 6.14 8.60 -5.30
N CYS A 382 7.15 8.84 -4.48
CA CYS A 382 8.56 8.55 -4.77
C CYS A 382 8.91 7.06 -4.74
N HIS A 383 8.09 6.20 -4.15
CA HIS A 383 8.33 4.76 -3.94
C HIS A 383 9.63 4.43 -3.19
N ASN A 384 10.30 5.40 -2.59
CA ASN A 384 11.64 5.22 -2.07
C ASN A 384 11.69 4.30 -0.84
N ALA A 385 10.84 4.51 0.17
CA ALA A 385 10.86 3.73 1.39
C ALA A 385 9.67 2.78 1.53
N CYS A 386 8.46 3.20 1.15
CA CYS A 386 7.26 2.37 1.26
C CYS A 386 7.29 1.13 0.36
N PHE A 387 7.98 1.21 -0.76
CA PHE A 387 8.02 0.19 -1.80
C PHE A 387 9.37 -0.50 -1.90
N ASN A 388 10.47 0.24 -1.78
CA ASN A 388 11.82 -0.30 -1.87
C ASN A 388 12.15 -1.24 -0.71
N PHE A 389 11.72 -0.90 0.50
CA PHE A 389 11.98 -1.73 1.68
C PHE A 389 10.98 -2.86 1.89
N ALA A 390 9.79 -2.76 1.29
CA ALA A 390 8.76 -3.78 1.44
C ALA A 390 8.85 -4.91 0.40
N LYS A 391 9.70 -4.78 -0.64
CA LYS A 391 9.77 -5.73 -1.74
C LYS A 391 11.18 -5.90 -2.28
N TYR A 392 11.53 -7.15 -2.49
CA TYR A 392 12.73 -7.53 -3.20
C TYR A 392 12.65 -7.15 -4.68
N LYS A 393 13.73 -6.60 -5.22
CA LYS A 393 13.80 -6.11 -6.60
C LYS A 393 14.65 -6.95 -7.54
N GLY A 394 15.12 -8.09 -7.10
CA GLY A 394 16.00 -8.96 -7.86
C GLY A 394 17.50 -8.64 -7.67
N SER A 395 18.36 -9.45 -8.29
CA SER A 395 19.82 -9.40 -8.14
C SER A 395 20.47 -8.08 -8.61
N ALA A 396 19.79 -7.29 -9.43
CA ALA A 396 20.27 -5.99 -9.88
C ALA A 396 20.22 -4.89 -8.80
N ASN A 397 19.45 -5.10 -7.73
CA ASN A 397 19.35 -4.20 -6.58
C ASN A 397 20.02 -4.85 -5.39
N VAL A 398 21.18 -4.32 -4.99
CA VAL A 398 21.85 -4.70 -3.74
C VAL A 398 20.99 -4.17 -2.58
N GLN A 399 19.95 -4.91 -2.23
CA GLN A 399 19.19 -4.67 -1.01
C GLN A 399 19.65 -5.66 0.05
N ASP A 400 19.89 -5.16 1.25
CA ASP A 400 20.14 -6.00 2.39
C ASP A 400 18.90 -6.87 2.67
N MET A 401 19.11 -8.13 3.05
CA MET A 401 18.00 -9.02 3.45
C MET A 401 17.16 -8.44 4.57
N ASP A 402 17.76 -7.63 5.45
CA ASP A 402 17.07 -6.92 6.50
C ASP A 402 15.99 -5.96 5.97
N ASP A 403 16.21 -5.35 4.80
CA ASP A 403 15.22 -4.46 4.17
C ASP A 403 14.01 -5.23 3.60
N THR A 404 14.17 -6.51 3.29
CA THR A 404 13.11 -7.35 2.71
C THR A 404 12.06 -7.78 3.75
N PHE A 405 12.47 -7.92 5.00
CA PHE A 405 11.62 -8.35 6.12
C PHE A 405 11.04 -7.19 6.92
N HIS A 406 11.28 -5.94 6.52
CA HIS A 406 10.78 -4.78 7.23
C HIS A 406 9.39 -4.36 6.78
N ASN A 407 8.66 -3.81 7.73
CA ASN A 407 7.42 -3.10 7.48
C ASN A 407 7.66 -1.89 6.56
N ALA A 408 6.59 -1.42 5.92
CA ALA A 408 6.64 -0.23 5.07
C ALA A 408 7.21 0.97 5.83
N ARG A 409 7.98 1.82 5.14
CA ARG A 409 8.55 3.07 5.65
C ARG A 409 8.11 4.23 4.75
N CYS A 410 8.33 5.45 5.19
CA CYS A 410 8.09 6.63 4.37
C CYS A 410 9.33 7.54 4.38
N ALA A 411 9.77 7.98 3.19
CA ALA A 411 10.89 8.90 3.06
C ALA A 411 10.61 10.28 3.71
N LEU A 412 9.33 10.67 3.79
CA LEU A 412 8.90 11.94 4.36
C LEU A 412 8.42 11.86 5.81
N ASN A 413 8.24 10.65 6.35
CA ASN A 413 7.77 10.44 7.71
C ASN A 413 8.55 9.30 8.39
N PRO A 414 9.62 9.61 9.11
CA PRO A 414 10.44 8.61 9.78
C PRO A 414 9.71 7.83 10.88
N ARG A 415 8.54 8.31 11.34
CA ARG A 415 7.73 7.61 12.36
C ARG A 415 6.93 6.44 11.81
N THR A 416 6.75 6.37 10.49
CA THR A 416 5.97 5.31 9.85
C THR A 416 6.51 3.93 10.21
N MET A 417 5.68 3.10 10.85
CA MET A 417 5.99 1.72 11.27
C MET A 417 7.25 1.59 12.15
N HIS A 418 7.53 2.61 12.96
CA HIS A 418 8.63 2.63 13.95
C HIS A 418 8.12 2.79 15.39
N GLY A 419 6.83 2.58 15.63
CA GLY A 419 6.22 2.79 16.95
C GLY A 419 6.54 4.20 17.47
N HIS A 420 7.03 4.27 18.70
CA HIS A 420 7.36 5.53 19.37
C HIS A 420 8.82 5.97 19.21
N LYS A 421 9.63 5.27 18.40
CA LYS A 421 11.08 5.53 18.29
C LYS A 421 11.41 6.96 17.87
N TYR A 422 10.63 7.51 16.93
CA TYR A 422 10.85 8.85 16.35
C TYR A 422 9.78 9.86 16.78
N ASP A 423 9.05 9.62 17.86
CA ASP A 423 8.10 10.60 18.40
C ASP A 423 8.80 11.90 18.76
N ILE A 424 8.18 13.02 18.37
CA ILE A 424 8.70 14.35 18.68
C ILE A 424 8.38 14.66 20.14
N LYS A 425 9.40 14.63 20.99
CA LYS A 425 9.29 14.93 22.43
C LYS A 425 9.85 16.31 22.72
N LYS A 426 9.22 17.05 23.65
CA LYS A 426 9.74 18.33 24.12
C LYS A 426 11.14 18.16 24.68
N ALA A 427 12.05 19.06 24.37
CA ALA A 427 13.39 19.09 24.92
C ALA A 427 13.35 19.48 26.40
N LYS A 428 14.27 18.92 27.21
CA LYS A 428 14.39 19.28 28.63
C LYS A 428 14.79 20.74 28.85
N LYS A 429 15.58 21.30 27.90
CA LYS A 429 16.05 22.69 27.91
C LYS A 429 15.92 23.25 26.49
N SER A 430 15.32 24.44 26.38
CA SER A 430 15.29 25.18 25.11
C SER A 430 16.68 25.70 24.78
N LYS A 431 17.04 25.67 23.49
CA LYS A 431 18.29 26.21 22.94
C LYS A 431 17.97 27.16 21.79
N ASN A 432 18.88 28.08 21.51
CA ASN A 432 18.89 28.84 20.26
C ASN A 432 19.67 28.00 19.24
N ILE A 433 19.01 27.62 18.15
CA ILE A 433 19.62 26.75 17.13
C ILE A 433 19.63 27.49 15.79
N ALA A 434 20.81 27.60 15.21
CA ALA A 434 21.00 28.10 13.86
C ALA A 434 21.03 26.94 12.87
N ILE A 435 20.34 27.10 11.74
CA ILE A 435 20.37 26.16 10.62
C ILE A 435 20.92 26.90 9.40
N ILE A 436 21.92 26.31 8.74
CA ILE A 436 22.51 26.88 7.53
C ILE A 436 21.97 26.11 6.32
N GLY A 437 21.17 26.79 5.52
CA GLY A 437 20.48 26.26 4.34
C GLY A 437 18.99 25.95 4.58
N ALA A 438 18.12 26.56 3.77
CA ALA A 438 16.66 26.34 3.74
C ALA A 438 16.23 25.31 2.70
N GLY A 439 17.07 24.33 2.39
CA GLY A 439 16.70 23.14 1.64
C GLY A 439 15.81 22.20 2.47
N ILE A 440 15.34 21.08 1.89
CA ILE A 440 14.42 20.14 2.55
C ILE A 440 14.94 19.66 3.91
N ALA A 441 16.24 19.37 4.04
CA ALA A 441 16.85 18.96 5.31
C ALA A 441 16.76 20.04 6.39
N GLY A 442 17.07 21.30 6.02
CA GLY A 442 17.00 22.43 6.95
C GLY A 442 15.56 22.74 7.38
N LEU A 443 14.63 22.75 6.43
CA LEU A 443 13.20 22.99 6.70
C LEU A 443 12.59 21.94 7.61
N GLU A 444 12.79 20.65 7.32
CA GLU A 444 12.30 19.56 8.18
C GLU A 444 12.92 19.62 9.58
N SER A 445 14.23 19.89 9.67
CA SER A 445 14.93 20.05 10.94
C SER A 445 14.37 21.23 11.75
N ALA A 446 14.11 22.36 11.09
CA ALA A 446 13.54 23.54 11.74
C ALA A 446 12.16 23.27 12.34
N ILE A 447 11.29 22.61 11.59
CA ILE A 447 9.95 22.20 12.07
C ILE A 447 10.09 21.28 13.29
N VAL A 448 10.89 20.21 13.20
CA VAL A 448 11.08 19.26 14.30
C VAL A 448 11.67 19.93 15.54
N LEU A 449 12.68 20.77 15.38
CA LEU A 449 13.33 21.48 16.48
C LEU A 449 12.37 22.48 17.16
N THR A 450 11.58 23.20 16.37
CA THR A 450 10.53 24.12 16.89
C THR A 450 9.47 23.33 17.66
N LEU A 451 8.99 22.20 17.14
CA LEU A 451 8.07 21.31 17.84
C LEU A 451 8.66 20.75 19.14
N ARG A 452 9.98 20.56 19.20
CA ARG A 452 10.68 20.16 20.42
C ARG A 452 10.86 21.31 21.44
N GLY A 453 10.57 22.56 21.04
CA GLY A 453 10.59 23.74 21.92
C GLY A 453 11.90 24.53 21.89
N HIS A 454 12.70 24.37 20.84
CA HIS A 454 13.87 25.19 20.59
C HIS A 454 13.47 26.48 19.85
N LYS A 455 14.31 27.51 19.97
CA LYS A 455 14.25 28.73 19.14
C LYS A 455 15.14 28.49 17.92
N VAL A 456 14.54 28.57 16.73
CA VAL A 456 15.22 28.19 15.50
C VAL A 456 15.30 29.40 14.56
N LYS A 457 16.46 29.61 13.96
CA LYS A 457 16.68 30.56 12.88
C LYS A 457 17.44 29.88 11.75
N ILE A 458 16.95 30.07 10.51
CA ILE A 458 17.59 29.56 9.28
C ILE A 458 18.33 30.71 8.59
N TYR A 459 19.52 30.44 8.10
CA TYR A 459 20.30 31.31 7.22
C TYR A 459 20.32 30.71 5.82
N GLU A 460 19.81 31.42 4.84
CA GLU A 460 19.70 30.95 3.46
C GLU A 460 20.40 31.93 2.49
N LYS A 461 21.28 31.40 1.66
CA LYS A 461 22.03 32.21 0.67
C LYS A 461 21.14 32.76 -0.44
N ASP A 462 20.09 32.05 -0.81
CA ASP A 462 19.15 32.42 -1.86
C ASP A 462 17.98 33.25 -1.30
N ASN A 463 17.10 33.73 -2.18
CA ASN A 463 15.92 34.52 -1.81
C ASN A 463 14.65 33.68 -1.61
N ARG A 464 14.77 32.32 -1.62
CA ARG A 464 13.66 31.38 -1.51
C ARG A 464 14.06 30.12 -0.75
N ILE A 465 13.07 29.42 -0.23
CA ILE A 465 13.25 28.08 0.38
C ILE A 465 13.29 26.98 -0.68
N GLY A 466 13.68 25.76 -0.27
CA GLY A 466 13.61 24.54 -1.07
C GLY A 466 14.96 24.06 -1.61
N GLY A 467 15.96 24.95 -1.75
CA GLY A 467 17.27 24.59 -2.30
C GLY A 467 17.14 23.90 -3.66
N VAL A 468 17.98 22.92 -3.94
CA VAL A 468 17.96 22.14 -5.21
C VAL A 468 16.67 21.36 -5.47
N PHE A 469 15.78 21.23 -4.48
CA PHE A 469 14.50 20.57 -4.67
C PHE A 469 13.54 21.41 -5.53
N ASN A 470 13.75 22.73 -5.62
CA ASN A 470 13.02 23.60 -6.55
C ASN A 470 13.22 23.14 -8.00
N GLU A 471 14.49 22.95 -8.39
CA GLU A 471 14.85 22.50 -9.74
C GLU A 471 14.39 21.06 -9.98
N ALA A 472 14.56 20.18 -8.99
CA ALA A 472 14.12 18.78 -9.07
C ALA A 472 12.60 18.63 -9.21
N SER A 473 11.79 19.55 -8.69
CA SER A 473 10.33 19.54 -8.74
C SER A 473 9.74 20.18 -10.01
N ASN A 474 10.56 20.76 -10.88
CA ASN A 474 10.12 21.62 -11.99
C ASN A 474 9.60 20.85 -13.23
N PHE A 475 9.45 19.53 -13.15
CA PHE A 475 8.86 18.72 -14.21
C PHE A 475 7.34 18.60 -14.03
N ASP A 476 6.58 18.61 -15.12
CA ASP A 476 5.11 18.57 -15.10
C ASP A 476 4.55 17.38 -14.33
N PHE A 477 5.21 16.21 -14.40
CA PHE A 477 4.80 15.00 -13.67
C PHE A 477 5.21 14.98 -12.18
N LYS A 478 5.82 16.06 -11.68
CA LYS A 478 6.25 16.21 -10.29
C LYS A 478 5.40 17.20 -9.50
N GLU A 479 4.13 17.30 -9.83
CA GLU A 479 3.16 18.17 -9.16
C GLU A 479 3.09 17.93 -7.64
N LYS A 480 3.37 16.71 -7.18
CA LYS A 480 3.39 16.38 -5.74
C LYS A 480 4.66 16.89 -5.04
N ASP A 481 5.78 16.99 -5.75
CA ASP A 481 6.99 17.61 -5.23
C ASP A 481 6.79 19.12 -5.05
N GLN A 482 6.11 19.77 -6.00
CA GLN A 482 5.72 21.19 -5.87
C GLN A 482 4.74 21.41 -4.71
N GLN A 483 3.77 20.49 -4.51
CA GLN A 483 2.88 20.55 -3.36
C GLN A 483 3.63 20.40 -2.03
N LEU A 484 4.69 19.60 -1.98
CA LEU A 484 5.54 19.47 -0.80
C LEU A 484 6.29 20.79 -0.47
N LEU A 485 6.79 21.49 -1.48
CA LEU A 485 7.39 22.82 -1.28
C LEU A 485 6.39 23.82 -0.71
N LYS A 486 5.18 23.88 -1.26
CA LYS A 486 4.08 24.73 -0.72
C LYS A 486 3.73 24.34 0.72
N TRP A 487 3.73 23.07 1.03
CA TRP A 487 3.51 22.61 2.40
C TRP A 487 4.59 23.13 3.35
N TYR A 488 5.87 23.13 2.95
CA TYR A 488 6.94 23.72 3.77
C TYR A 488 6.75 25.23 3.98
N GLU A 489 6.31 25.97 2.96
CA GLU A 489 5.99 27.41 3.10
C GLU A 489 4.89 27.63 4.15
N VAL A 490 3.83 26.81 4.11
CA VAL A 490 2.74 26.86 5.11
C VAL A 490 3.27 26.53 6.50
N MET A 491 4.10 25.50 6.64
CA MET A 491 4.63 25.09 7.94
C MET A 491 5.62 26.11 8.54
N VAL A 492 6.46 26.73 7.71
CA VAL A 492 7.35 27.83 8.13
C VAL A 492 6.54 28.98 8.74
N LYS A 493 5.48 29.40 8.05
CA LYS A 493 4.55 30.44 8.54
C LYS A 493 3.83 30.00 9.81
N LYS A 494 3.27 28.79 9.82
CA LYS A 494 2.50 28.25 10.96
C LYS A 494 3.32 28.20 12.25
N TYR A 495 4.59 27.83 12.15
CA TYR A 495 5.46 27.69 13.32
C TYR A 495 6.32 28.93 13.58
N ASN A 496 6.11 30.02 12.84
CA ASN A 496 6.87 31.26 12.94
C ASN A 496 8.39 31.02 12.91
N ILE A 497 8.85 30.19 11.96
CA ILE A 497 10.26 29.89 11.78
C ILE A 497 10.92 31.09 11.10
N GLU A 498 11.92 31.70 11.77
CA GLU A 498 12.67 32.83 11.23
C GLU A 498 13.64 32.34 10.15
N ILE A 499 13.60 32.97 8.96
CA ILE A 499 14.55 32.71 7.86
C ILE A 499 15.15 34.04 7.44
N GLU A 500 16.49 34.10 7.46
CA GLU A 500 17.28 35.22 6.92
C GLU A 500 17.75 34.84 5.51
N PHE A 501 17.07 35.39 4.50
CA PHE A 501 17.40 35.20 3.09
C PHE A 501 18.55 36.06 2.63
N ASN A 502 19.17 35.71 1.48
CA ASN A 502 20.31 36.39 0.89
C ASN A 502 21.52 36.49 1.85
N HIS A 503 21.63 35.55 2.76
CA HIS A 503 22.69 35.45 3.76
C HIS A 503 23.58 34.23 3.51
N TYR A 504 24.72 34.44 2.86
CA TYR A 504 25.72 33.39 2.67
C TYR A 504 26.67 33.36 3.88
N VAL A 505 26.54 32.32 4.72
CA VAL A 505 27.44 32.11 5.86
C VAL A 505 28.79 31.62 5.36
N LYS A 506 29.81 32.45 5.49
CA LYS A 506 31.19 32.13 5.07
C LYS A 506 31.95 31.38 6.15
N ASP A 507 31.76 31.76 7.40
CA ASP A 507 32.40 31.17 8.56
C ASP A 507 31.39 30.96 9.68
N LEU A 508 31.48 29.83 10.36
CA LEU A 508 30.55 29.49 11.46
C LEU A 508 30.70 30.40 12.68
N SER A 509 31.83 31.09 12.82
CA SER A 509 32.07 32.11 13.87
C SER A 509 31.16 33.33 13.76
N GLU A 510 30.58 33.59 12.58
CA GLU A 510 29.60 34.67 12.37
C GLU A 510 28.27 34.39 13.10
N ILE A 511 28.00 33.14 13.44
CA ILE A 511 26.72 32.68 13.94
C ILE A 511 26.75 32.55 15.46
N LYS A 512 25.88 33.30 16.13
CA LYS A 512 25.68 33.19 17.60
C LYS A 512 24.50 32.28 17.90
N ALA A 513 24.77 31.03 18.25
CA ALA A 513 23.78 30.06 18.63
C ALA A 513 24.34 29.04 19.64
N ASP A 514 23.48 28.35 20.38
CA ASP A 514 23.91 27.26 21.26
C ASP A 514 24.34 26.03 20.46
N GLU A 515 23.71 25.80 19.30
CA GLU A 515 24.03 24.71 18.35
C GLU A 515 23.85 25.20 16.91
N ILE A 516 24.69 24.70 16.02
CA ILE A 516 24.61 24.99 14.57
C ILE A 516 24.39 23.70 13.81
N LEU A 517 23.37 23.67 12.94
CA LEU A 517 23.07 22.57 12.05
C LEU A 517 23.38 22.97 10.61
N VAL A 518 24.31 22.28 9.97
CA VAL A 518 24.73 22.56 8.59
C VAL A 518 23.92 21.71 7.62
N CYS A 519 23.09 22.34 6.78
CA CYS A 519 22.18 21.73 5.82
C CYS A 519 22.37 22.28 4.40
N VAL A 520 23.61 22.51 3.99
CA VAL A 520 23.97 23.21 2.74
C VAL A 520 23.84 22.35 1.48
N GLY A 521 23.45 21.09 1.60
CA GLY A 521 23.25 20.18 0.47
C GLY A 521 24.56 19.68 -0.14
N SER A 522 24.53 19.43 -1.44
CA SER A 522 25.68 18.91 -2.22
C SER A 522 25.83 19.68 -3.53
N GLN A 523 27.01 19.60 -4.11
CA GLN A 523 27.29 20.09 -5.45
C GLN A 523 27.41 18.95 -6.44
N GLU A 524 27.07 19.21 -7.70
CA GLU A 524 27.19 18.22 -8.78
C GLU A 524 28.66 17.85 -9.02
N ARG A 525 28.89 16.57 -9.27
CA ARG A 525 30.14 16.11 -9.84
C ARG A 525 30.10 16.27 -11.35
N THR A 526 30.85 17.19 -11.90
CA THR A 526 31.10 17.25 -13.35
C THR A 526 32.01 16.09 -13.76
N LEU A 527 31.51 15.24 -14.64
CA LEU A 527 32.32 14.23 -15.30
C LEU A 527 33.29 14.95 -16.26
N LYS A 528 34.61 14.81 -16.01
CA LYS A 528 35.66 15.29 -16.94
C LYS A 528 35.82 14.25 -18.06
N VAL A 529 34.83 14.13 -18.92
CA VAL A 529 34.92 13.32 -20.16
C VAL A 529 35.01 14.30 -21.33
N LYS A 530 35.94 14.04 -22.24
CA LYS A 530 35.93 14.69 -23.56
C LYS A 530 34.67 14.19 -24.28
N GLY A 531 33.76 15.10 -24.59
CA GLY A 531 32.53 14.83 -25.37
C GLY A 531 32.85 14.50 -26.81
#